data_5ab83485b4c2dd563735d65dca1ae764
#
_entry.id   5ab83485b4c2dd563735d65dca1ae764
#
_cell.length_a   1.000
_cell.length_b   1.000
_cell.length_c   1.000
_cell.angle_alpha   90.00
_cell.angle_beta   90.00
_cell.angle_gamma   90.00
#
_symmetry.space_group_name_H-M   'P 1'
#
loop_
_entity.id
_entity.type
_entity.pdbx_description
1 polymer ?
#
loop_
_entity_poly.entity_id
_entity_poly.type
_entity_poly.pdbx_seq_one_letter_code
_entity_poly.pdbx_strand_id
1 'polypeptide(L)'
;MTAPLSISGKGTHRTIRPHKKSRRGCGNCKLRKVKCDEDRPKCKRCAEFNVLCNYDNQTSALQLLKKSFTFETLQQRLPYSLNQTVPSFISSRLRTPGKIDVYDLSDQEHLELLNKFQTRTVYSITTSRNLQIYQNEFIKLSCLHPYLMHALLTFTLMHDRHISIEHSIRMSSREAFHWCQSVSLFSKKLASGAIESSSERDALWATSVLLGIIAFCNIEAASPEEAWPLKPPSSLDLNWLTMSYGKSEIWKLGLDQSASAFKTLMAPPFETLSQFSYIRLETLPQAFVTLLNLYPSSKPHDNPYHLAASLLSDIIDLDDPITVILKFWTFVSSMHPQYKRLLLQKEPRVLLLQAYWLGKVCQFPHWWIWRRVSLECQAICIYLETFHKHELDIQTLLVYPKMVSGLTSY
;
A
#
# COMPACT_ATOMS: atom_id res chain seq x y z
N MET A 1 12.42 44.06 52.28
CA MET A 1 12.45 44.79 50.98
C MET A 1 13.31 44.01 50.03
N THR A 2 12.74 43.14 49.21
CA THR A 2 13.43 42.44 48.14
C THR A 2 12.42 42.35 46.98
N ALA A 3 12.79 42.98 45.87
CA ALA A 3 12.00 43.06 44.63
C ALA A 3 12.05 41.72 43.84
N PRO A 4 11.03 41.35 43.09
CA PRO A 4 11.06 40.16 42.24
C PRO A 4 11.65 40.45 40.87
N LEU A 5 12.52 39.55 40.40
CA LEU A 5 13.11 39.53 39.07
C LEU A 5 12.05 39.10 38.02
N SER A 6 11.79 39.97 37.07
CA SER A 6 10.97 39.70 35.90
C SER A 6 11.81 39.02 34.81
N ILE A 7 11.47 37.78 34.42
CA ILE A 7 12.02 37.09 33.26
C ILE A 7 11.12 37.40 32.04
N SER A 8 11.60 38.27 31.15
CA SER A 8 10.95 38.54 29.86
C SER A 8 11.42 37.52 28.84
N GLY A 9 10.59 36.50 28.53
CA GLY A 9 10.78 35.62 27.40
C GLY A 9 10.28 36.30 26.11
N LYS A 10 11.20 36.76 25.25
CA LYS A 10 10.86 37.24 23.91
C LYS A 10 10.54 36.04 22.99
N GLY A 11 9.27 35.72 22.86
CA GLY A 11 8.79 34.89 21.78
C GLY A 11 8.91 35.64 20.46
N THR A 12 9.79 35.22 19.56
CA THR A 12 9.87 35.77 18.20
C THR A 12 8.68 35.32 17.36
N HIS A 13 7.61 36.09 17.39
CA HIS A 13 6.55 35.99 16.40
C HIS A 13 7.14 36.35 15.02
N ARG A 14 7.31 35.35 14.14
CA ARG A 14 7.58 35.57 12.71
C ARG A 14 6.38 36.29 12.11
N THR A 15 6.44 37.62 12.00
CA THR A 15 5.47 38.44 11.27
C THR A 15 5.54 38.08 9.79
N ILE A 16 4.48 37.45 9.28
CA ILE A 16 4.28 37.20 7.84
C ILE A 16 4.15 38.59 7.17
N ARG A 17 5.11 39.00 6.36
CA ARG A 17 5.02 40.27 5.62
C ARG A 17 3.81 40.23 4.68
N PRO A 18 2.88 41.18 4.78
CA PRO A 18 1.74 41.25 3.86
C PRO A 18 2.25 41.54 2.46
N HIS A 19 2.05 40.60 1.51
CA HIS A 19 2.39 40.80 0.12
C HIS A 19 1.12 41.01 -0.71
N LYS A 20 1.19 41.90 -1.69
CA LYS A 20 0.10 42.18 -2.61
C LYS A 20 -0.31 40.91 -3.35
N LYS A 21 -1.56 40.49 -3.22
CA LYS A 21 -2.13 39.34 -3.95
C LYS A 21 -2.12 39.64 -5.44
N SER A 22 -1.58 38.72 -6.26
CA SER A 22 -1.63 38.86 -7.71
C SER A 22 -3.06 38.66 -8.21
N ARG A 23 -3.64 39.66 -8.85
CA ARG A 23 -5.03 39.60 -9.34
C ARG A 23 -5.15 38.71 -10.58
N ARG A 24 -4.11 38.62 -11.41
CA ARG A 24 -4.06 37.88 -12.67
C ARG A 24 -3.36 36.52 -12.56
N GLY A 25 -3.03 36.09 -11.34
CA GLY A 25 -2.39 34.81 -11.10
C GLY A 25 -3.26 33.61 -11.48
N CYS A 26 -2.66 32.51 -11.93
CA CYS A 26 -3.37 31.29 -12.31
C CYS A 26 -4.12 30.66 -11.13
N GLY A 27 -5.16 29.87 -11.42
CA GLY A 27 -5.99 29.20 -10.41
C GLY A 27 -5.21 28.32 -9.46
N ASN A 28 -4.21 27.57 -9.95
CA ASN A 28 -3.37 26.70 -9.13
C ASN A 28 -2.51 27.45 -8.11
N CYS A 29 -1.94 28.59 -8.46
CA CYS A 29 -1.20 29.43 -7.51
C CYS A 29 -2.14 30.05 -6.45
N LYS A 30 -3.34 30.48 -6.86
CA LYS A 30 -4.37 30.98 -5.94
C LYS A 30 -4.82 29.89 -4.96
N LEU A 31 -5.08 28.69 -5.44
CA LEU A 31 -5.48 27.55 -4.60
C LEU A 31 -4.39 27.19 -3.57
N ARG A 32 -3.13 27.18 -3.99
CA ARG A 32 -1.97 26.89 -3.12
C ARG A 32 -1.55 28.08 -2.23
N LYS A 33 -2.22 29.23 -2.35
CA LYS A 33 -1.91 30.47 -1.61
C LYS A 33 -0.47 30.96 -1.79
N VAL A 34 0.13 30.72 -2.98
CA VAL A 34 1.47 31.19 -3.33
C VAL A 34 1.40 32.32 -4.35
N LYS A 35 2.39 33.23 -4.34
CA LYS A 35 2.46 34.31 -5.31
C LYS A 35 2.75 33.73 -6.69
N CYS A 36 1.88 34.02 -7.67
CA CYS A 36 2.09 33.71 -9.07
C CYS A 36 3.00 34.77 -9.72
N ASP A 37 3.94 34.34 -10.54
CA ASP A 37 4.78 35.22 -11.36
C ASP A 37 4.08 35.75 -12.60
N GLU A 38 2.88 35.18 -12.90
CA GLU A 38 1.98 35.56 -14.01
C GLU A 38 2.57 35.34 -15.41
N ASP A 39 3.68 34.61 -15.55
CA ASP A 39 4.28 34.23 -16.83
C ASP A 39 3.28 33.34 -17.62
N ARG A 40 3.09 33.66 -18.92
CA ARG A 40 2.21 32.92 -19.81
C ARG A 40 3.02 32.24 -20.91
N PRO A 41 2.59 31.06 -21.38
CA PRO A 41 1.35 30.34 -21.06
C PRO A 41 1.41 29.58 -19.73
N LYS A 42 2.56 29.46 -19.10
CA LYS A 42 2.80 28.67 -17.90
C LYS A 42 3.69 29.41 -16.90
N CYS A 43 3.19 29.65 -15.68
CA CYS A 43 3.98 30.29 -14.65
C CYS A 43 5.07 29.38 -14.08
N LYS A 44 6.20 29.97 -13.65
CA LYS A 44 7.34 29.24 -13.07
C LYS A 44 6.94 28.39 -11.86
N ARG A 45 6.06 28.92 -11.01
CA ARG A 45 5.57 28.20 -9.81
C ARG A 45 4.76 26.94 -10.13
N CYS A 46 4.01 26.91 -11.22
CA CYS A 46 3.35 25.69 -11.69
C CYS A 46 4.35 24.76 -12.37
N ALA A 47 5.32 25.30 -13.10
CA ALA A 47 6.39 24.53 -13.72
C ALA A 47 7.24 23.78 -12.67
N GLU A 48 7.70 24.49 -11.64
CA GLU A 48 8.46 23.92 -10.50
C GLU A 48 7.67 22.87 -9.75
N PHE A 49 6.37 23.06 -9.61
CA PHE A 49 5.48 22.13 -8.93
C PHE A 49 4.94 21.00 -9.84
N ASN A 50 5.40 20.97 -11.09
CA ASN A 50 5.04 19.96 -12.10
C ASN A 50 3.52 19.82 -12.33
N VAL A 51 2.77 20.92 -12.32
CA VAL A 51 1.32 20.95 -12.60
C VAL A 51 1.00 21.80 -13.84
N LEU A 52 -0.09 21.45 -14.53
CA LEU A 52 -0.62 22.28 -15.61
C LEU A 52 -1.07 23.62 -15.07
N CYS A 53 -0.65 24.69 -15.72
CA CYS A 53 -1.02 26.03 -15.31
C CYS A 53 -2.43 26.38 -15.84
N ASN A 54 -3.36 26.71 -14.96
CA ASN A 54 -4.76 26.99 -15.30
C ASN A 54 -5.08 28.49 -15.20
N TYR A 55 -4.75 29.24 -16.26
CA TYR A 55 -5.13 30.65 -16.34
C TYR A 55 -6.58 30.86 -16.83
N ASP A 56 -7.09 29.93 -17.60
CA ASP A 56 -8.34 29.99 -18.37
C ASP A 56 -9.52 29.26 -17.71
N ASN A 57 -9.33 28.71 -16.52
CA ASN A 57 -10.32 27.91 -15.77
C ASN A 57 -10.91 26.69 -16.52
N GLN A 58 -10.39 26.34 -17.69
CA GLN A 58 -10.84 25.16 -18.44
C GLN A 58 -10.15 23.87 -17.96
N THR A 59 -9.02 23.98 -17.29
CA THR A 59 -8.29 22.85 -16.71
C THR A 59 -8.61 22.71 -15.24
N SER A 60 -8.86 21.49 -14.78
CA SER A 60 -9.09 21.18 -13.37
C SER A 60 -7.88 21.61 -12.52
N ALA A 61 -8.15 21.98 -11.27
CA ALA A 61 -7.09 22.39 -10.35
C ALA A 61 -6.08 21.27 -10.07
N LEU A 62 -4.80 21.64 -10.03
CA LEU A 62 -3.68 20.76 -9.66
C LEU A 62 -3.48 19.52 -10.55
N GLN A 63 -3.91 19.57 -11.80
CA GLN A 63 -3.54 18.51 -12.76
C GLN A 63 -2.03 18.50 -12.97
N LEU A 64 -1.42 17.33 -12.78
CA LEU A 64 -0.01 17.12 -13.09
C LEU A 64 0.25 17.38 -14.59
N LEU A 65 1.39 17.96 -14.90
CA LEU A 65 1.87 18.04 -16.27
C LEU A 65 1.97 16.61 -16.80
N LYS A 66 1.04 16.22 -17.68
CA LYS A 66 1.22 15.04 -18.50
C LYS A 66 2.46 15.30 -19.36
N LYS A 67 3.60 14.73 -18.98
CA LYS A 67 4.61 14.44 -19.99
C LYS A 67 3.90 13.43 -20.88
N SER A 68 3.51 13.83 -22.08
CA SER A 68 3.03 12.91 -23.11
C SER A 68 4.19 11.99 -23.44
N PHE A 69 4.23 10.84 -22.78
CA PHE A 69 5.09 9.75 -23.19
C PHE A 69 4.36 9.09 -24.34
N THR A 70 4.83 9.35 -25.55
CA THR A 70 4.47 8.58 -26.73
C THR A 70 5.12 7.20 -26.63
N PHE A 71 4.57 6.22 -27.32
CA PHE A 71 5.15 4.87 -27.45
C PHE A 71 6.63 4.90 -27.84
N GLU A 72 7.04 5.87 -28.66
CA GLU A 72 8.43 6.13 -29.04
C GLU A 72 9.33 6.47 -27.85
N THR A 73 8.82 7.20 -26.86
CA THR A 73 9.57 7.55 -25.63
C THR A 73 9.73 6.35 -24.69
N LEU A 74 8.77 5.41 -24.71
CA LEU A 74 8.88 4.11 -24.04
C LEU A 74 9.97 3.25 -24.67
N GLN A 75 10.00 3.17 -26.01
CA GLN A 75 11.04 2.45 -26.76
C GLN A 75 12.44 2.97 -26.48
N GLN A 76 12.63 4.29 -26.35
CA GLN A 76 13.94 4.90 -26.10
C GLN A 76 14.47 4.69 -24.67
N ARG A 77 13.61 4.39 -23.70
CA ARG A 77 13.99 4.15 -22.30
C ARG A 77 14.11 2.68 -21.90
N LEU A 78 13.59 1.79 -22.71
CA LEU A 78 13.82 0.36 -22.53
C LEU A 78 15.24 0.02 -23.02
N PRO A 79 15.97 -0.89 -22.32
CA PRO A 79 17.24 -1.40 -22.86
C PRO A 79 17.07 -1.85 -24.30
N TYR A 80 18.06 -1.60 -25.16
CA TYR A 80 17.98 -1.84 -26.61
C TYR A 80 17.52 -3.26 -26.98
N SER A 81 17.83 -4.25 -26.14
CA SER A 81 17.37 -5.62 -26.27
C SER A 81 15.85 -5.82 -26.07
N LEU A 82 15.18 -4.93 -25.34
CA LEU A 82 13.74 -4.96 -25.10
C LEU A 82 12.97 -4.19 -26.19
N ASN A 83 13.58 -3.17 -26.79
CA ASN A 83 12.97 -2.38 -27.86
C ASN A 83 12.67 -3.19 -29.13
N GLN A 84 13.44 -4.25 -29.41
CA GLN A 84 13.23 -5.09 -30.58
C GLN A 84 12.33 -6.30 -30.31
N THR A 85 12.20 -6.74 -29.07
CA THR A 85 11.52 -7.99 -28.74
C THR A 85 10.06 -7.81 -28.29
N VAL A 86 9.70 -6.68 -27.66
CA VAL A 86 8.36 -6.48 -27.14
C VAL A 86 7.28 -6.38 -28.22
N PRO A 87 7.41 -5.57 -29.29
CA PRO A 87 6.40 -5.50 -30.34
C PRO A 87 6.29 -6.78 -31.18
N SER A 88 7.42 -7.40 -31.52
CA SER A 88 7.43 -8.65 -32.34
C SER A 88 6.99 -9.86 -31.50
N PHE A 89 7.33 -9.91 -30.22
CA PHE A 89 6.91 -10.96 -29.30
C PHE A 89 5.41 -10.88 -29.00
N ILE A 90 4.87 -9.69 -28.79
CA ILE A 90 3.44 -9.43 -28.64
C ILE A 90 2.71 -9.85 -29.93
N SER A 91 3.18 -9.43 -31.09
CA SER A 91 2.58 -9.76 -32.39
C SER A 91 2.66 -11.27 -32.75
N SER A 92 3.72 -11.98 -32.33
CA SER A 92 3.87 -13.40 -32.63
C SER A 92 2.98 -14.32 -31.79
N ARG A 93 2.70 -13.95 -30.53
CA ARG A 93 1.78 -14.73 -29.68
C ARG A 93 0.30 -14.50 -29.98
N LEU A 94 -0.06 -13.38 -30.59
CA LEU A 94 -1.42 -13.07 -31.02
C LEU A 94 -1.88 -13.92 -32.23
N ARG A 95 -0.98 -14.67 -32.86
CA ARG A 95 -1.28 -15.43 -34.12
C ARG A 95 -1.46 -16.93 -33.96
N THR A 96 -1.53 -17.48 -32.76
CA THR A 96 -1.81 -18.91 -32.54
C THR A 96 -3.33 -19.16 -32.55
N PRO A 97 -3.90 -19.76 -33.61
CA PRO A 97 -5.32 -20.08 -33.67
C PRO A 97 -5.63 -21.20 -32.67
N GLY A 98 -6.60 -21.00 -31.79
CA GLY A 98 -7.20 -22.07 -31.01
C GLY A 98 -7.08 -21.99 -29.47
N LYS A 99 -6.42 -21.00 -28.90
CA LYS A 99 -6.59 -20.67 -27.48
C LYS A 99 -7.40 -19.39 -27.37
N ILE A 100 -8.41 -19.40 -26.50
CA ILE A 100 -9.19 -18.21 -26.13
C ILE A 100 -8.18 -17.23 -25.55
N ASP A 101 -7.72 -16.31 -26.37
CA ASP A 101 -6.74 -15.32 -26.00
C ASP A 101 -7.38 -14.28 -25.12
N VAL A 102 -6.90 -14.28 -23.93
CA VAL A 102 -7.46 -13.67 -22.76
C VAL A 102 -7.28 -12.15 -22.76
N TYR A 103 -6.47 -11.61 -23.68
CA TYR A 103 -6.34 -10.17 -23.90
C TYR A 103 -5.72 -9.86 -25.25
N ASP A 104 -6.25 -8.86 -25.87
CA ASP A 104 -5.70 -8.28 -27.08
C ASP A 104 -4.77 -7.11 -26.68
N LEU A 105 -3.46 -7.34 -26.79
CA LEU A 105 -2.46 -6.29 -26.56
C LEU A 105 -2.38 -5.30 -27.74
N SER A 106 -3.12 -5.54 -28.83
CA SER A 106 -3.38 -4.52 -29.84
C SER A 106 -4.37 -3.46 -29.34
N ASP A 107 -5.03 -3.72 -28.21
CA ASP A 107 -5.90 -2.76 -27.56
C ASP A 107 -5.07 -1.59 -27.01
N GLN A 108 -5.23 -0.42 -27.61
CA GLN A 108 -4.62 0.84 -27.23
C GLN A 108 -4.79 1.11 -25.72
N GLU A 109 -5.89 0.68 -25.16
CA GLU A 109 -6.25 0.90 -23.78
C GLU A 109 -5.39 0.08 -22.79
N HIS A 110 -5.05 -1.17 -23.13
CA HIS A 110 -4.12 -1.97 -22.31
C HIS A 110 -2.72 -1.37 -22.31
N LEU A 111 -2.26 -0.87 -23.46
CA LEU A 111 -0.96 -0.18 -23.53
C LEU A 111 -0.94 1.10 -22.71
N GLU A 112 -2.03 1.86 -22.70
CA GLU A 112 -2.16 3.05 -21.86
C GLU A 112 -2.13 2.70 -20.36
N LEU A 113 -2.77 1.61 -19.94
CA LEU A 113 -2.73 1.14 -18.56
C LEU A 113 -1.32 0.69 -18.14
N LEU A 114 -0.60 -0.04 -19.01
CA LEU A 114 0.80 -0.41 -18.75
C LEU A 114 1.68 0.82 -18.60
N ASN A 115 1.50 1.80 -19.48
CA ASN A 115 2.20 3.08 -19.38
C ASN A 115 1.87 3.82 -18.08
N LYS A 116 0.60 3.86 -17.67
CA LYS A 116 0.17 4.44 -16.39
C LYS A 116 0.77 3.71 -15.20
N PHE A 117 0.87 2.38 -15.26
CA PHE A 117 1.56 1.62 -14.22
C PHE A 117 3.01 2.08 -14.10
N GLN A 118 3.74 2.05 -15.20
CA GLN A 118 5.18 2.32 -15.24
C GLN A 118 5.54 3.78 -14.87
N THR A 119 4.69 4.75 -15.27
CA THR A 119 4.97 6.18 -15.11
C THR A 119 4.33 6.82 -13.88
N ARG A 120 3.39 6.14 -13.22
CA ARG A 120 2.63 6.71 -12.12
C ARG A 120 2.38 5.72 -10.98
N THR A 121 1.68 4.60 -11.27
CA THR A 121 1.18 3.71 -10.22
C THR A 121 2.31 3.06 -9.43
N VAL A 122 3.37 2.66 -10.09
CA VAL A 122 4.55 2.02 -9.49
C VAL A 122 5.19 2.86 -8.37
N TYR A 123 5.17 4.18 -8.49
CA TYR A 123 5.74 5.07 -7.46
C TYR A 123 4.99 5.04 -6.13
N SER A 124 3.77 4.53 -6.14
CA SER A 124 2.94 4.43 -4.93
C SER A 124 3.13 3.12 -4.14
N ILE A 125 3.86 2.15 -4.70
CA ILE A 125 4.04 0.82 -4.09
C ILE A 125 5.49 0.42 -3.83
N THR A 126 6.44 1.26 -4.21
CA THR A 126 7.85 0.92 -4.08
C THR A 126 8.71 2.11 -3.65
N THR A 127 9.90 1.80 -3.18
CA THR A 127 10.93 2.78 -2.83
C THR A 127 11.74 3.18 -4.06
N SER A 128 12.43 4.32 -4.01
CA SER A 128 13.35 4.76 -5.05
C SER A 128 14.41 3.69 -5.39
N ARG A 129 14.88 2.96 -4.37
CA ARG A 129 15.88 1.88 -4.49
C ARG A 129 15.37 0.74 -5.37
N ASN A 130 14.10 0.39 -5.26
CA ASN A 130 13.52 -0.77 -5.93
C ASN A 130 12.72 -0.40 -7.17
N LEU A 131 12.58 0.89 -7.45
CA LEU A 131 11.71 1.41 -8.52
C LEU A 131 12.00 0.79 -9.88
N GLN A 132 13.27 0.69 -10.26
CA GLN A 132 13.65 0.14 -11.58
C GLN A 132 13.25 -1.33 -11.75
N ILE A 133 13.32 -2.12 -10.67
CA ILE A 133 12.92 -3.53 -10.69
C ILE A 133 11.41 -3.62 -10.96
N TYR A 134 10.60 -2.83 -10.25
CA TYR A 134 9.16 -2.80 -10.46
C TYR A 134 8.78 -2.25 -11.84
N GLN A 135 9.46 -1.21 -12.31
CA GLN A 135 9.18 -0.63 -13.63
C GLN A 135 9.53 -1.56 -14.79
N ASN A 136 10.62 -2.31 -14.68
CA ASN A 136 11.16 -3.10 -15.79
C ASN A 136 10.74 -4.57 -15.69
N GLU A 137 11.01 -5.22 -14.57
CA GLU A 137 10.79 -6.67 -14.46
C GLU A 137 9.30 -7.03 -14.34
N PHE A 138 8.48 -6.23 -13.64
CA PHE A 138 7.03 -6.48 -13.60
C PHE A 138 6.41 -6.37 -14.99
N ILE A 139 6.80 -5.35 -15.78
CA ILE A 139 6.29 -5.18 -17.15
C ILE A 139 6.76 -6.33 -18.03
N LYS A 140 8.06 -6.65 -18.02
CA LYS A 140 8.64 -7.74 -18.81
C LYS A 140 7.95 -9.08 -18.52
N LEU A 141 7.83 -9.42 -17.24
CA LEU A 141 7.18 -10.66 -16.82
C LEU A 141 5.68 -10.65 -17.14
N SER A 142 4.99 -9.52 -17.04
CA SER A 142 3.57 -9.43 -17.38
C SER A 142 3.29 -9.73 -18.85
N CYS A 143 4.18 -9.34 -19.76
CA CYS A 143 4.05 -9.68 -21.18
C CYS A 143 4.19 -11.19 -21.46
N LEU A 144 4.86 -11.93 -20.57
CA LEU A 144 5.05 -13.38 -20.69
C LEU A 144 3.99 -14.20 -19.95
N HIS A 145 3.41 -13.63 -18.89
CA HIS A 145 2.55 -14.33 -17.95
C HIS A 145 1.20 -13.62 -17.78
N PRO A 146 0.13 -14.12 -18.42
CA PRO A 146 -1.19 -13.50 -18.42
C PRO A 146 -1.76 -13.18 -17.03
N TYR A 147 -1.54 -14.06 -16.05
CA TYR A 147 -2.01 -13.85 -14.69
C TYR A 147 -1.39 -12.59 -14.04
N LEU A 148 -0.12 -12.30 -14.34
CA LEU A 148 0.55 -11.09 -13.86
C LEU A 148 0.06 -9.85 -14.62
N MET A 149 -0.14 -9.96 -15.94
CA MET A 149 -0.70 -8.87 -16.74
C MET A 149 -2.04 -8.40 -16.16
N HIS A 150 -2.97 -9.33 -15.98
CA HIS A 150 -4.28 -8.99 -15.43
C HIS A 150 -4.22 -8.41 -14.01
N ALA A 151 -3.33 -8.88 -13.13
CA ALA A 151 -3.12 -8.30 -11.81
C ALA A 151 -2.64 -6.84 -11.90
N LEU A 152 -1.70 -6.57 -12.81
CA LEU A 152 -1.12 -5.26 -13.04
C LEU A 152 -2.15 -4.28 -13.60
N LEU A 153 -2.95 -4.70 -14.58
CA LEU A 153 -4.04 -3.91 -15.14
C LEU A 153 -5.10 -3.59 -14.07
N THR A 154 -5.49 -4.60 -13.25
CA THR A 154 -6.42 -4.38 -12.13
C THR A 154 -5.91 -3.29 -11.19
N PHE A 155 -4.67 -3.40 -10.75
CA PHE A 155 -4.08 -2.47 -9.80
C PHE A 155 -3.96 -1.04 -10.38
N THR A 156 -3.65 -0.93 -11.66
CA THR A 156 -3.61 0.36 -12.37
C THR A 156 -4.98 1.01 -12.48
N LEU A 157 -6.02 0.22 -12.79
CA LEU A 157 -7.41 0.69 -12.84
C LEU A 157 -7.90 1.14 -11.46
N MET A 158 -7.57 0.40 -10.39
CA MET A 158 -7.88 0.82 -9.02
C MET A 158 -7.23 2.16 -8.67
N HIS A 159 -6.00 2.40 -9.13
CA HIS A 159 -5.35 3.70 -8.95
C HIS A 159 -6.04 4.79 -9.77
N ASP A 160 -6.47 4.51 -11.01
CA ASP A 160 -7.26 5.43 -11.83
C ASP A 160 -8.57 5.82 -11.11
N ARG A 161 -9.29 4.84 -10.57
CA ARG A 161 -10.51 5.04 -9.78
C ARG A 161 -10.26 5.91 -8.54
N HIS A 162 -9.16 5.67 -7.84
CA HIS A 162 -8.80 6.46 -6.66
C HIS A 162 -8.55 7.93 -6.98
N ILE A 163 -7.90 8.23 -8.11
CA ILE A 163 -7.58 9.61 -8.52
C ILE A 163 -8.69 10.28 -9.35
N SER A 164 -9.75 9.53 -9.69
CA SER A 164 -10.91 10.07 -10.41
C SER A 164 -11.73 11.02 -9.53
N ILE A 165 -12.44 11.95 -10.15
CA ILE A 165 -13.28 12.92 -9.44
C ILE A 165 -14.45 12.22 -8.72
N GLU A 166 -14.96 11.13 -9.30
CA GLU A 166 -16.14 10.42 -8.81
C GLU A 166 -15.89 9.49 -7.62
N HIS A 167 -14.63 9.23 -7.24
CA HIS A 167 -14.20 8.44 -6.08
C HIS A 167 -15.13 7.26 -5.72
N SER A 168 -15.46 6.41 -6.69
CA SER A 168 -16.29 5.24 -6.43
C SER A 168 -15.61 4.30 -5.42
N ILE A 169 -16.36 3.87 -4.40
CA ILE A 169 -15.91 2.87 -3.42
C ILE A 169 -15.86 1.49 -4.07
N ARG A 170 -16.83 1.21 -4.95
CA ARG A 170 -17.00 -0.10 -5.57
C ARG A 170 -16.08 -0.29 -6.75
N MET A 171 -15.59 -1.50 -6.88
CA MET A 171 -14.81 -1.94 -8.03
C MET A 171 -15.64 -1.81 -9.31
N SER A 172 -15.04 -1.28 -10.38
CA SER A 172 -15.69 -1.24 -11.69
C SER A 172 -15.78 -2.64 -12.29
N SER A 173 -16.69 -2.85 -13.24
CA SER A 173 -16.82 -4.14 -13.95
C SER A 173 -15.51 -4.53 -14.64
N ARG A 174 -14.75 -3.57 -15.11
CA ARG A 174 -13.46 -3.76 -15.75
C ARG A 174 -12.37 -4.20 -14.77
N GLU A 175 -12.26 -3.55 -13.62
CA GLU A 175 -11.38 -4.00 -12.53
C GLU A 175 -11.72 -5.42 -12.11
N ALA A 176 -13.02 -5.72 -11.90
CA ALA A 176 -13.51 -7.04 -11.52
C ALA A 176 -13.17 -8.11 -12.58
N PHE A 177 -13.33 -7.78 -13.88
CA PHE A 177 -12.95 -8.68 -14.97
C PHE A 177 -11.46 -9.06 -14.90
N HIS A 178 -10.56 -8.07 -14.88
CA HIS A 178 -9.14 -8.34 -14.83
C HIS A 178 -8.73 -9.07 -13.54
N TRP A 179 -9.32 -8.72 -12.41
CA TRP A 179 -9.07 -9.43 -11.15
C TRP A 179 -9.47 -10.90 -11.24
N CYS A 180 -10.70 -11.20 -11.71
CA CYS A 180 -11.17 -12.58 -11.87
C CYS A 180 -10.26 -13.38 -12.84
N GLN A 181 -9.85 -12.79 -13.97
CA GLN A 181 -8.95 -13.42 -14.90
C GLN A 181 -7.58 -13.71 -14.25
N SER A 182 -7.00 -12.75 -13.55
CA SER A 182 -5.74 -12.95 -12.83
C SER A 182 -5.83 -14.11 -11.84
N VAL A 183 -6.85 -14.12 -10.97
CA VAL A 183 -7.05 -15.18 -9.97
C VAL A 183 -7.25 -16.54 -10.62
N SER A 184 -8.08 -16.61 -11.66
CA SER A 184 -8.36 -17.87 -12.38
C SER A 184 -7.12 -18.46 -13.02
N LEU A 185 -6.37 -17.66 -13.78
CA LEU A 185 -5.15 -18.09 -14.46
C LEU A 185 -4.03 -18.45 -13.47
N PHE A 186 -3.89 -17.66 -12.41
CA PHE A 186 -2.94 -17.91 -11.34
C PHE A 186 -3.23 -19.22 -10.61
N SER A 187 -4.48 -19.46 -10.23
CA SER A 187 -4.91 -20.69 -9.56
C SER A 187 -4.72 -21.92 -10.46
N LYS A 188 -5.03 -21.83 -11.76
CA LYS A 188 -4.76 -22.91 -12.72
C LYS A 188 -3.29 -23.24 -12.81
N LYS A 189 -2.43 -22.21 -12.82
CA LYS A 189 -0.98 -22.43 -12.89
C LYS A 189 -0.45 -23.08 -11.61
N LEU A 190 -0.88 -22.62 -10.44
CA LEU A 190 -0.51 -23.24 -9.16
C LEU A 190 -0.98 -24.70 -9.08
N ALA A 191 -2.20 -24.99 -9.53
CA ALA A 191 -2.74 -26.35 -9.52
C ALA A 191 -1.99 -27.31 -10.46
N SER A 192 -1.32 -26.82 -11.50
CA SER A 192 -0.48 -27.65 -12.38
C SER A 192 0.78 -28.18 -11.69
N GLY A 193 1.17 -27.57 -10.57
CA GLY A 193 2.33 -27.97 -9.75
C GLY A 193 3.70 -27.82 -10.42
N ALA A 194 3.74 -27.57 -11.72
CA ALA A 194 4.98 -27.46 -12.47
C ALA A 194 5.42 -26.00 -12.58
N ILE A 195 6.57 -25.67 -12.02
CA ILE A 195 7.28 -24.40 -12.22
C ILE A 195 8.51 -24.70 -13.07
N GLU A 196 8.49 -24.22 -14.31
CA GLU A 196 9.47 -24.65 -15.32
C GLU A 196 10.72 -23.76 -15.37
N SER A 197 10.63 -22.54 -14.82
CA SER A 197 11.72 -21.56 -14.87
C SER A 197 11.72 -20.60 -13.68
N SER A 198 12.87 -19.96 -13.45
CA SER A 198 12.99 -18.85 -12.46
C SER A 198 12.12 -17.66 -12.84
N SER A 199 11.99 -17.36 -14.14
CA SER A 199 11.09 -16.30 -14.66
C SER A 199 9.63 -16.56 -14.29
N GLU A 200 9.17 -17.80 -14.40
CA GLU A 200 7.81 -18.19 -14.06
C GLU A 200 7.55 -18.09 -12.55
N ARG A 201 8.50 -18.56 -11.73
CA ARG A 201 8.42 -18.37 -10.26
C ARG A 201 8.35 -16.89 -9.91
N ASP A 202 9.20 -16.07 -10.51
CA ASP A 202 9.20 -14.62 -10.28
C ASP A 202 7.86 -13.99 -10.67
N ALA A 203 7.26 -14.41 -11.79
CA ALA A 203 5.94 -13.96 -12.22
C ALA A 203 4.83 -14.41 -11.25
N LEU A 204 4.89 -15.64 -10.75
CA LEU A 204 3.95 -16.14 -9.72
C LEU A 204 4.09 -15.34 -8.43
N TRP A 205 5.31 -15.09 -7.99
CA TRP A 205 5.56 -14.28 -6.79
C TRP A 205 5.04 -12.84 -6.97
N ALA A 206 5.39 -12.18 -8.08
CA ALA A 206 4.91 -10.83 -8.40
C ALA A 206 3.38 -10.75 -8.45
N THR A 207 2.74 -11.78 -9.02
CA THR A 207 1.27 -11.87 -9.05
C THR A 207 0.69 -12.01 -7.66
N SER A 208 1.26 -12.87 -6.82
CA SER A 208 0.79 -13.05 -5.44
C SER A 208 0.91 -11.76 -4.61
N VAL A 209 1.97 -10.98 -4.82
CA VAL A 209 2.14 -9.66 -4.19
C VAL A 209 1.02 -8.71 -4.62
N LEU A 210 0.80 -8.57 -5.93
CA LEU A 210 -0.26 -7.68 -6.44
C LEU A 210 -1.65 -8.13 -6.02
N LEU A 211 -1.98 -9.41 -6.10
CA LEU A 211 -3.27 -9.93 -5.66
C LEU A 211 -3.49 -9.73 -4.15
N GLY A 212 -2.44 -9.87 -3.34
CA GLY A 212 -2.50 -9.55 -1.91
C GLY A 212 -2.82 -8.08 -1.66
N ILE A 213 -2.16 -7.16 -2.37
CA ILE A 213 -2.43 -5.73 -2.29
C ILE A 213 -3.84 -5.41 -2.78
N ILE A 214 -4.27 -5.96 -3.93
CA ILE A 214 -5.62 -5.76 -4.50
C ILE A 214 -6.69 -6.23 -3.51
N ALA A 215 -6.54 -7.42 -2.93
CA ALA A 215 -7.48 -7.94 -1.93
C ALA A 215 -7.53 -7.07 -0.67
N PHE A 216 -6.38 -6.52 -0.26
CA PHE A 216 -6.32 -5.58 0.86
C PHE A 216 -6.99 -4.25 0.54
N CYS A 217 -6.76 -3.68 -0.65
CA CYS A 217 -7.37 -2.42 -1.08
C CYS A 217 -8.89 -2.52 -1.26
N ASN A 218 -9.37 -3.70 -1.65
CA ASN A 218 -10.78 -3.90 -1.97
C ASN A 218 -11.62 -4.07 -0.70
N ILE A 219 -12.06 -2.94 -0.16
CA ILE A 219 -12.99 -2.87 0.96
C ILE A 219 -14.21 -2.04 0.53
N GLU A 220 -15.39 -2.65 0.60
CA GLU A 220 -16.65 -2.01 0.20
C GLU A 220 -17.33 -1.27 1.36
N ALA A 221 -16.87 -1.46 2.60
CA ALA A 221 -17.39 -0.77 3.78
C ALA A 221 -17.34 0.75 3.59
N ALA A 222 -18.44 1.44 3.83
CA ALA A 222 -18.53 2.90 3.79
C ALA A 222 -18.26 3.52 5.17
N SER A 223 -18.53 2.77 6.24
CA SER A 223 -18.34 3.19 7.64
C SER A 223 -17.68 2.09 8.46
N PRO A 224 -17.21 2.39 9.68
CA PRO A 224 -16.65 1.38 10.59
C PRO A 224 -17.63 0.25 10.94
N GLU A 225 -18.93 0.53 11.02
CA GLU A 225 -19.97 -0.44 11.35
C GLU A 225 -20.11 -1.53 10.28
N GLU A 226 -19.78 -1.18 9.02
CA GLU A 226 -19.76 -2.10 7.88
C GLU A 226 -18.43 -2.84 7.74
N ALA A 227 -17.43 -2.49 8.54
CA ALA A 227 -16.12 -3.12 8.53
C ALA A 227 -16.00 -4.26 9.56
N TRP A 228 -15.07 -5.19 9.33
CA TRP A 228 -14.72 -6.18 10.33
C TRP A 228 -14.03 -5.50 11.53
N PRO A 229 -14.32 -5.86 12.78
CA PRO A 229 -15.14 -6.99 13.28
C PRO A 229 -16.61 -6.69 13.54
N LEU A 230 -17.11 -5.48 13.26
CA LEU A 230 -18.50 -5.07 13.56
C LEU A 230 -19.52 -5.65 12.60
N LYS A 231 -19.17 -5.76 11.32
CA LYS A 231 -20.06 -6.34 10.31
C LYS A 231 -20.47 -7.79 10.65
N PRO A 232 -21.61 -8.28 10.11
CA PRO A 232 -22.00 -9.68 10.25
C PRO A 232 -20.88 -10.64 9.82
N PRO A 233 -20.67 -11.76 10.55
CA PRO A 233 -19.63 -12.72 10.21
C PRO A 233 -19.77 -13.28 8.79
N SER A 234 -18.67 -13.43 8.09
CA SER A 234 -18.58 -13.98 6.74
C SER A 234 -17.39 -14.92 6.61
N SER A 235 -17.54 -15.97 5.80
CA SER A 235 -16.43 -16.87 5.45
C SER A 235 -15.29 -16.15 4.71
N LEU A 236 -15.54 -14.95 4.20
CA LEU A 236 -14.57 -14.11 3.52
C LEU A 236 -13.84 -13.14 4.46
N ASP A 237 -14.17 -13.14 5.75
CA ASP A 237 -13.50 -12.28 6.71
C ASP A 237 -12.01 -12.57 6.76
N LEU A 238 -11.22 -11.51 6.71
CA LEU A 238 -9.75 -11.56 6.74
C LEU A 238 -9.11 -12.40 5.61
N ASN A 239 -9.81 -12.66 4.49
CA ASN A 239 -9.24 -13.39 3.34
C ASN A 239 -7.97 -12.74 2.78
N TRP A 240 -7.86 -11.43 2.88
CA TRP A 240 -6.64 -10.71 2.51
C TRP A 240 -5.39 -11.18 3.27
N LEU A 241 -5.54 -11.65 4.52
CA LEU A 241 -4.45 -12.27 5.29
C LEU A 241 -3.96 -13.56 4.61
N THR A 242 -4.89 -14.40 4.15
CA THR A 242 -4.55 -15.66 3.48
C THR A 242 -3.78 -15.41 2.18
N MET A 243 -4.22 -14.41 1.39
CA MET A 243 -3.53 -14.03 0.15
C MET A 243 -2.14 -13.45 0.43
N SER A 244 -2.00 -12.64 1.48
CA SER A 244 -0.71 -12.06 1.86
C SER A 244 0.30 -13.11 2.35
N TYR A 245 -0.17 -14.19 2.97
CA TYR A 245 0.66 -15.31 3.40
C TYR A 245 1.17 -16.14 2.20
N GLY A 246 0.36 -16.32 1.17
CA GLY A 246 0.69 -17.16 0.00
C GLY A 246 1.97 -16.74 -0.73
N LYS A 247 2.33 -15.45 -0.72
CA LYS A 247 3.56 -14.96 -1.38
C LYS A 247 4.85 -15.57 -0.80
N SER A 248 4.91 -15.82 0.51
CA SER A 248 6.08 -16.42 1.14
C SER A 248 6.21 -17.91 0.80
N GLU A 249 5.09 -18.61 0.64
CA GLU A 249 5.10 -20.00 0.21
C GLU A 249 5.55 -20.14 -1.25
N ILE A 250 5.09 -19.26 -2.13
CA ILE A 250 5.54 -19.24 -3.53
C ILE A 250 7.04 -18.97 -3.63
N TRP A 251 7.58 -18.08 -2.80
CA TRP A 251 9.03 -17.80 -2.77
C TRP A 251 9.86 -19.03 -2.42
N LYS A 252 9.35 -19.90 -1.55
CA LYS A 252 10.02 -21.15 -1.12
C LYS A 252 9.97 -22.26 -2.16
N LEU A 253 9.16 -22.14 -3.23
CA LEU A 253 9.04 -23.20 -4.23
C LEU A 253 10.35 -23.39 -5.01
N GLY A 254 11.07 -24.35 -4.66
CA GLY A 254 12.05 -25.29 -5.23
C GLY A 254 13.14 -24.85 -6.22
N LEU A 255 13.24 -23.62 -6.67
CA LEU A 255 14.23 -23.18 -7.66
C LEU A 255 15.33 -22.33 -7.01
N ASP A 256 16.49 -22.26 -7.67
CA ASP A 256 17.59 -21.41 -7.24
C ASP A 256 17.16 -19.94 -7.17
N GLN A 257 17.08 -19.42 -5.94
CA GLN A 257 16.70 -18.03 -5.68
C GLN A 257 17.76 -17.03 -6.13
N SER A 258 19.01 -17.50 -6.36
CA SER A 258 20.10 -16.63 -6.82
C SER A 258 19.87 -16.07 -8.20
N ALA A 259 19.08 -16.74 -9.05
CA ALA A 259 18.71 -16.34 -10.40
C ALA A 259 17.48 -15.42 -10.46
N SER A 260 16.84 -15.12 -9.31
CA SER A 260 15.64 -14.27 -9.29
C SER A 260 15.96 -12.80 -9.55
N ALA A 261 15.16 -12.17 -10.41
CA ALA A 261 15.17 -10.71 -10.61
C ALA A 261 14.77 -9.96 -9.32
N PHE A 262 14.06 -10.62 -8.41
CA PHE A 262 13.56 -10.04 -7.15
C PHE A 262 14.41 -10.37 -5.93
N LYS A 263 15.57 -11.01 -6.11
CA LYS A 263 16.49 -11.36 -5.01
C LYS A 263 16.76 -10.17 -4.07
N THR A 264 17.01 -8.99 -4.64
CA THR A 264 17.27 -7.77 -3.86
C THR A 264 16.06 -7.24 -3.12
N LEU A 265 14.85 -7.55 -3.58
CA LEU A 265 13.60 -7.20 -2.90
C LEU A 265 13.33 -8.12 -1.71
N MET A 266 13.79 -9.36 -1.81
CA MET A 266 13.57 -10.40 -0.79
C MET A 266 14.71 -10.49 0.21
N ALA A 267 15.90 -9.96 -0.13
CA ALA A 267 17.02 -9.87 0.84
C ALA A 267 16.64 -8.80 1.91
N PRO A 268 16.95 -8.96 3.01
CA PRO A 268 16.89 -9.23 4.39
C PRO A 268 15.66 -8.90 5.24
N PRO A 269 14.48 -8.47 4.82
CA PRO A 269 13.40 -8.47 5.79
C PRO A 269 12.84 -9.87 6.08
N PHE A 270 13.03 -10.84 5.17
CA PHE A 270 12.49 -12.19 5.31
C PHE A 270 13.47 -13.22 5.88
N GLU A 271 14.76 -13.08 5.62
CA GLU A 271 15.80 -13.95 6.22
C GLU A 271 16.03 -13.67 7.70
N THR A 272 15.70 -12.48 8.16
CA THR A 272 15.93 -12.03 9.54
C THR A 272 14.77 -12.29 10.50
N LEU A 273 13.75 -13.08 10.14
CA LEU A 273 12.71 -13.49 11.10
C LEU A 273 13.30 -14.20 12.33
N SER A 274 14.46 -14.87 12.19
CA SER A 274 15.21 -15.42 13.32
C SER A 274 15.85 -14.34 14.21
N GLN A 275 16.01 -13.11 13.74
CA GLN A 275 16.53 -11.98 14.52
C GLN A 275 15.44 -11.26 15.32
N PHE A 276 14.15 -11.52 15.07
CA PHE A 276 13.02 -10.97 15.83
C PHE A 276 12.74 -11.71 17.14
N SER A 277 13.77 -12.34 17.71
CA SER A 277 13.62 -13.01 19.00
C SER A 277 13.64 -12.03 20.19
N TYR A 278 13.91 -10.74 19.95
CA TYR A 278 13.99 -9.73 21.00
C TYR A 278 12.90 -8.68 20.84
N ILE A 279 12.09 -8.47 21.89
CA ILE A 279 11.09 -7.39 21.95
C ILE A 279 11.73 -6.23 22.72
N ARG A 280 11.65 -5.03 22.17
CA ARG A 280 11.99 -3.79 22.86
C ARG A 280 10.82 -3.38 23.76
N LEU A 281 10.73 -4.04 24.92
CA LEU A 281 9.60 -3.83 25.85
C LEU A 281 9.49 -2.38 26.30
N GLU A 282 10.60 -1.65 26.36
CA GLU A 282 10.68 -0.25 26.75
C GLU A 282 9.98 0.71 25.79
N THR A 283 9.78 0.32 24.53
CA THR A 283 9.07 1.14 23.54
C THR A 283 7.55 0.91 23.56
N LEU A 284 7.09 -0.18 24.18
CA LEU A 284 5.66 -0.47 24.29
C LEU A 284 5.09 0.09 25.60
N PRO A 285 3.82 0.54 25.62
CA PRO A 285 3.16 0.91 26.88
C PRO A 285 3.22 -0.22 27.91
N GLN A 286 3.57 0.05 29.17
CA GLN A 286 3.72 -0.98 30.19
C GLN A 286 2.42 -1.79 30.41
N ALA A 287 1.26 -1.15 30.30
CA ALA A 287 -0.04 -1.83 30.37
C ALA A 287 -0.18 -2.88 29.24
N PHE A 288 0.37 -2.59 28.06
CA PHE A 288 0.35 -3.50 26.91
C PHE A 288 1.25 -4.72 27.14
N VAL A 289 2.45 -4.49 27.70
CA VAL A 289 3.39 -5.55 28.06
C VAL A 289 2.77 -6.52 29.07
N THR A 290 2.12 -5.97 30.10
CA THR A 290 1.43 -6.77 31.13
C THR A 290 0.23 -7.53 30.56
N LEU A 291 -0.63 -6.86 29.79
CA LEU A 291 -1.84 -7.44 29.21
C LEU A 291 -1.53 -8.64 28.29
N LEU A 292 -0.44 -8.55 27.52
CA LEU A 292 -0.02 -9.58 26.55
C LEU A 292 0.93 -10.62 27.16
N ASN A 293 1.25 -10.54 28.46
CA ASN A 293 2.21 -11.40 29.16
C ASN A 293 3.56 -11.48 28.41
N LEU A 294 4.11 -10.32 28.08
CA LEU A 294 5.40 -10.22 27.40
C LEU A 294 6.54 -10.07 28.41
N TYR A 295 7.53 -10.91 28.29
CA TYR A 295 8.73 -10.91 29.14
C TYR A 295 9.98 -10.90 28.25
N PRO A 296 11.14 -10.46 28.76
CA PRO A 296 12.41 -10.55 28.00
C PRO A 296 12.76 -11.96 27.55
N SER A 297 12.28 -12.98 28.27
CA SER A 297 12.47 -14.40 27.95
C SER A 297 11.39 -14.99 27.03
N SER A 298 10.33 -14.25 26.72
CA SER A 298 9.26 -14.72 25.83
C SER A 298 9.80 -15.05 24.45
N LYS A 299 9.29 -16.15 23.87
CA LYS A 299 9.68 -16.61 22.53
C LYS A 299 8.47 -16.67 21.60
N PRO A 300 8.67 -16.59 20.28
CA PRO A 300 7.57 -16.60 19.30
C PRO A 300 6.67 -17.84 19.38
N HIS A 301 7.20 -19.01 19.79
CA HIS A 301 6.42 -20.23 19.90
C HIS A 301 5.62 -20.37 21.21
N ASP A 302 6.03 -19.64 22.26
CA ASP A 302 5.39 -19.72 23.58
C ASP A 302 4.25 -18.71 23.75
N ASN A 303 4.33 -17.61 23.02
CA ASN A 303 3.37 -16.51 23.14
C ASN A 303 2.90 -16.06 21.75
N PRO A 304 1.61 -16.21 21.40
CA PRO A 304 1.08 -15.89 20.07
C PRO A 304 1.16 -14.40 19.72
N TYR A 305 1.29 -13.52 20.72
CA TYR A 305 1.41 -12.07 20.53
C TYR A 305 2.85 -11.63 20.27
N HIS A 306 3.83 -12.47 20.60
CA HIS A 306 5.26 -12.12 20.62
C HIS A 306 5.73 -11.48 19.31
N LEU A 307 5.55 -12.17 18.18
CA LEU A 307 6.02 -11.67 16.89
C LEU A 307 5.37 -10.34 16.52
N ALA A 308 4.05 -10.22 16.68
CA ALA A 308 3.33 -9.00 16.40
C ALA A 308 3.79 -7.84 17.28
N ALA A 309 4.00 -8.09 18.58
CA ALA A 309 4.49 -7.08 19.52
C ALA A 309 5.95 -6.69 19.25
N SER A 310 6.82 -7.67 18.94
CA SER A 310 8.23 -7.42 18.59
C SER A 310 8.34 -6.50 17.38
N LEU A 311 7.67 -6.84 16.27
CA LEU A 311 7.70 -6.02 15.07
C LEU A 311 7.06 -4.62 15.30
N LEU A 312 6.01 -4.53 16.13
CA LEU A 312 5.40 -3.25 16.49
C LEU A 312 6.36 -2.40 17.34
N SER A 313 7.07 -3.00 18.29
CA SER A 313 8.06 -2.30 19.12
C SER A 313 9.19 -1.66 18.33
N ASP A 314 9.47 -2.22 17.14
CA ASP A 314 10.47 -1.67 16.21
C ASP A 314 10.03 -0.40 15.50
N ILE A 315 8.72 -0.18 15.36
CA ILE A 315 8.18 0.86 14.49
C ILE A 315 7.29 1.88 15.21
N ILE A 316 6.91 1.63 16.46
CA ILE A 316 5.91 2.46 17.14
C ILE A 316 6.32 3.94 17.20
N ASP A 317 7.61 4.22 17.36
CA ASP A 317 8.18 5.57 17.41
C ASP A 317 8.77 6.04 16.07
N LEU A 318 8.69 5.22 15.00
CA LEU A 318 9.26 5.60 13.71
C LEU A 318 8.31 6.49 12.91
N ASP A 319 8.88 7.53 12.27
CA ASP A 319 8.18 8.43 11.34
C ASP A 319 8.59 8.18 9.88
N ASP A 320 9.07 6.99 9.56
CA ASP A 320 9.37 6.60 8.18
C ASP A 320 8.27 5.73 7.58
N PRO A 321 7.45 6.29 6.64
CA PRO A 321 6.31 5.61 6.04
C PRO A 321 6.67 4.28 5.39
N ILE A 322 7.82 4.23 4.74
CA ILE A 322 8.26 3.07 3.96
C ILE A 322 8.58 1.91 4.89
N THR A 323 9.37 2.16 5.93
CA THR A 323 9.73 1.13 6.93
C THR A 323 8.49 0.62 7.65
N VAL A 324 7.57 1.50 8.04
CA VAL A 324 6.32 1.11 8.72
C VAL A 324 5.47 0.20 7.81
N ILE A 325 5.28 0.55 6.54
CA ILE A 325 4.49 -0.27 5.61
C ILE A 325 5.17 -1.61 5.32
N LEU A 326 6.48 -1.64 5.14
CA LEU A 326 7.22 -2.89 4.93
C LEU A 326 7.15 -3.81 6.16
N LYS A 327 7.27 -3.28 7.37
CA LYS A 327 7.13 -4.03 8.62
C LYS A 327 5.69 -4.53 8.81
N PHE A 328 4.68 -3.74 8.46
CA PHE A 328 3.29 -4.18 8.46
C PHE A 328 3.10 -5.39 7.52
N TRP A 329 3.61 -5.35 6.30
CA TRP A 329 3.53 -6.50 5.40
C TRP A 329 4.35 -7.70 5.87
N THR A 330 5.48 -7.48 6.56
CA THR A 330 6.26 -8.54 7.21
C THR A 330 5.43 -9.21 8.29
N PHE A 331 4.80 -8.42 9.18
CA PHE A 331 3.90 -8.93 10.22
C PHE A 331 2.76 -9.75 9.61
N VAL A 332 2.03 -9.20 8.64
CA VAL A 332 0.91 -9.87 7.98
C VAL A 332 1.33 -11.18 7.32
N SER A 333 2.50 -11.23 6.69
CA SER A 333 3.00 -12.42 5.97
C SER A 333 3.58 -13.49 6.89
N SER A 334 3.96 -13.12 8.12
CA SER A 334 4.62 -14.00 9.09
C SER A 334 3.74 -14.27 10.32
N MET A 335 2.48 -13.88 10.26
CA MET A 335 1.55 -13.96 11.39
C MET A 335 1.44 -15.41 11.91
N HIS A 336 1.66 -15.59 13.21
CA HIS A 336 1.58 -16.89 13.85
C HIS A 336 0.19 -17.52 13.66
N PRO A 337 0.07 -18.83 13.35
CA PRO A 337 -1.22 -19.48 13.12
C PRO A 337 -2.20 -19.34 14.29
N GLN A 338 -1.72 -19.34 15.53
CA GLN A 338 -2.54 -19.13 16.71
C GLN A 338 -3.04 -17.68 16.80
N TYR A 339 -2.20 -16.70 16.46
CA TYR A 339 -2.63 -15.28 16.38
C TYR A 339 -3.78 -15.13 15.39
N LYS A 340 -3.67 -15.71 14.20
CA LYS A 340 -4.72 -15.69 13.18
C LYS A 340 -6.01 -16.31 13.68
N ARG A 341 -5.94 -17.44 14.40
CA ARG A 341 -7.15 -18.08 15.01
C ARG A 341 -7.81 -17.17 16.04
N LEU A 342 -7.02 -16.58 16.95
CA LEU A 342 -7.50 -15.65 17.95
C LEU A 342 -8.14 -14.40 17.32
N LEU A 343 -7.55 -13.90 16.23
CA LEU A 343 -8.08 -12.77 15.46
C LEU A 343 -9.48 -13.12 14.87
N LEU A 344 -9.63 -14.30 14.26
CA LEU A 344 -10.93 -14.77 13.76
C LEU A 344 -11.96 -14.97 14.87
N GLN A 345 -11.53 -15.35 16.07
CA GLN A 345 -12.36 -15.48 17.27
C GLN A 345 -12.68 -14.14 17.93
N LYS A 346 -12.12 -13.03 17.42
CA LYS A 346 -12.27 -11.67 17.96
C LYS A 346 -11.79 -11.59 19.43
N GLU A 347 -10.73 -12.31 19.77
CA GLU A 347 -10.15 -12.27 21.13
C GLU A 347 -9.64 -10.84 21.43
N PRO A 348 -10.00 -10.24 22.58
CA PRO A 348 -9.84 -8.81 22.80
C PRO A 348 -8.39 -8.32 22.77
N ARG A 349 -7.43 -9.09 23.29
CA ARG A 349 -6.01 -8.70 23.30
C ARG A 349 -5.40 -8.71 21.90
N VAL A 350 -5.77 -9.69 21.06
CA VAL A 350 -5.37 -9.74 19.65
C VAL A 350 -5.98 -8.58 18.87
N LEU A 351 -7.25 -8.27 19.11
CA LEU A 351 -7.92 -7.12 18.48
C LEU A 351 -7.23 -5.81 18.86
N LEU A 352 -6.89 -5.64 20.13
CA LEU A 352 -6.17 -4.45 20.58
C LEU A 352 -4.80 -4.31 19.91
N LEU A 353 -4.03 -5.41 19.85
CA LEU A 353 -2.73 -5.43 19.16
C LEU A 353 -2.88 -5.14 17.66
N GLN A 354 -3.92 -5.69 17.03
CA GLN A 354 -4.25 -5.40 15.64
C GLN A 354 -4.61 -3.91 15.45
N ALA A 355 -5.38 -3.31 16.38
CA ALA A 355 -5.71 -1.88 16.32
C ALA A 355 -4.46 -0.99 16.42
N TYR A 356 -3.48 -1.35 17.23
CA TYR A 356 -2.20 -0.64 17.29
C TYR A 356 -1.42 -0.72 15.97
N TRP A 357 -1.38 -1.91 15.32
CA TRP A 357 -0.80 -2.06 14.01
C TRP A 357 -1.48 -1.21 12.95
N LEU A 358 -2.80 -1.29 12.87
CA LEU A 358 -3.58 -0.50 11.92
C LEU A 358 -3.45 1.00 12.22
N GLY A 359 -3.52 1.38 13.49
CA GLY A 359 -3.33 2.76 13.94
C GLY A 359 -1.97 3.33 13.57
N LYS A 360 -0.89 2.53 13.71
CA LYS A 360 0.44 2.98 13.26
C LYS A 360 0.49 3.24 11.76
N VAL A 361 -0.13 2.37 10.96
CA VAL A 361 -0.21 2.56 9.50
C VAL A 361 -1.11 3.75 9.13
N CYS A 362 -2.15 4.05 9.92
CA CYS A 362 -3.01 5.23 9.71
C CYS A 362 -2.27 6.57 9.72
N GLN A 363 -1.11 6.67 10.37
CA GLN A 363 -0.29 7.88 10.37
C GLN A 363 0.31 8.19 8.98
N PHE A 364 0.34 7.21 8.08
CA PHE A 364 0.94 7.31 6.76
C PHE A 364 -0.08 6.97 5.65
N PRO A 365 -0.94 7.92 5.28
CA PRO A 365 -2.03 7.67 4.34
C PRO A 365 -1.50 7.43 2.93
N HIS A 366 -1.55 6.16 2.50
CA HIS A 366 -1.35 5.77 1.11
C HIS A 366 -2.68 5.34 0.51
N TRP A 367 -2.96 5.70 -0.74
CA TRP A 367 -4.24 5.49 -1.41
C TRP A 367 -4.73 4.03 -1.37
N TRP A 368 -3.81 3.06 -1.47
CA TRP A 368 -4.14 1.65 -1.53
C TRP A 368 -4.27 0.95 -0.16
N ILE A 369 -3.86 1.59 0.94
CA ILE A 369 -3.90 1.00 2.28
C ILE A 369 -4.84 1.76 3.23
N TRP A 370 -4.90 3.09 3.09
CA TRP A 370 -5.56 4.00 4.01
C TRP A 370 -6.99 3.60 4.38
N ARG A 371 -7.82 3.31 3.36
CA ARG A 371 -9.25 3.06 3.59
C ARG A 371 -9.49 1.87 4.52
N ARG A 372 -8.81 0.75 4.28
CA ARG A 372 -8.96 -0.44 5.12
C ARG A 372 -8.42 -0.22 6.51
N VAL A 373 -7.20 0.29 6.65
CA VAL A 373 -6.56 0.43 7.97
C VAL A 373 -7.34 1.40 8.85
N SER A 374 -7.89 2.48 8.29
CA SER A 374 -8.72 3.43 9.01
C SER A 374 -10.04 2.80 9.48
N LEU A 375 -10.81 2.22 8.56
CA LEU A 375 -12.11 1.63 8.88
C LEU A 375 -12.02 0.44 9.84
N GLU A 376 -11.08 -0.48 9.60
CA GLU A 376 -10.92 -1.65 10.48
C GLU A 376 -10.33 -1.26 11.85
N CYS A 377 -9.45 -0.25 11.92
CA CYS A 377 -8.97 0.27 13.20
C CYS A 377 -10.11 0.85 14.02
N GLN A 378 -10.92 1.72 13.41
CA GLN A 378 -12.10 2.30 14.06
C GLN A 378 -13.13 1.23 14.47
N ALA A 379 -13.41 0.25 13.60
CA ALA A 379 -14.33 -0.85 13.88
C ALA A 379 -13.86 -1.70 15.07
N ILE A 380 -12.56 -1.99 15.16
CA ILE A 380 -11.97 -2.70 16.28
C ILE A 380 -12.13 -1.89 17.57
N CYS A 381 -11.84 -0.59 17.53
CA CYS A 381 -12.00 0.28 18.71
C CYS A 381 -13.44 0.29 19.19
N ILE A 382 -14.42 0.49 18.31
CA ILE A 382 -15.86 0.47 18.65
C ILE A 382 -16.26 -0.90 19.20
N TYR A 383 -15.77 -2.00 18.59
CA TYR A 383 -16.04 -3.34 19.07
C TYR A 383 -15.55 -3.55 20.51
N LEU A 384 -14.32 -3.17 20.80
CA LEU A 384 -13.74 -3.32 22.14
C LEU A 384 -14.41 -2.40 23.17
N GLU A 385 -14.80 -1.19 22.82
CA GLU A 385 -15.57 -0.30 23.70
C GLU A 385 -16.97 -0.86 23.99
N THR A 386 -17.60 -1.51 23.04
CA THR A 386 -18.97 -2.04 23.19
C THR A 386 -18.99 -3.33 23.99
N PHE A 387 -18.15 -4.30 23.61
CA PHE A 387 -18.22 -5.66 24.14
C PHE A 387 -17.24 -5.94 25.28
N HIS A 388 -16.20 -5.12 25.44
CA HIS A 388 -15.14 -5.26 26.45
C HIS A 388 -14.97 -4.03 27.34
N LYS A 389 -16.04 -3.28 27.54
CA LYS A 389 -16.05 -2.02 28.32
C LYS A 389 -15.59 -2.15 29.77
N HIS A 390 -15.67 -3.33 30.34
CA HIS A 390 -15.27 -3.59 31.73
C HIS A 390 -13.78 -3.94 31.89
N GLU A 391 -13.07 -4.14 30.79
CA GLU A 391 -11.64 -4.44 30.78
C GLU A 391 -10.82 -3.14 30.74
N LEU A 392 -10.58 -2.54 31.93
CA LEU A 392 -9.98 -1.21 32.07
C LEU A 392 -8.63 -1.07 31.36
N ASP A 393 -7.81 -2.11 31.37
CA ASP A 393 -6.52 -2.11 30.69
C ASP A 393 -6.68 -1.94 29.17
N ILE A 394 -7.67 -2.62 28.57
CA ILE A 394 -8.00 -2.48 27.17
C ILE A 394 -8.50 -1.06 26.89
N GLN A 395 -9.44 -0.56 27.69
CA GLN A 395 -10.03 0.77 27.50
C GLN A 395 -8.98 1.88 27.55
N THR A 396 -8.03 1.78 28.47
CA THR A 396 -6.92 2.74 28.57
C THR A 396 -6.04 2.74 27.34
N LEU A 397 -5.77 1.56 26.78
CA LEU A 397 -4.92 1.40 25.62
C LEU A 397 -5.61 1.77 24.28
N LEU A 398 -6.94 1.87 24.24
CA LEU A 398 -7.68 2.26 23.04
C LEU A 398 -7.51 3.74 22.67
N VAL A 399 -7.00 4.59 23.57
CA VAL A 399 -6.82 6.03 23.32
C VAL A 399 -5.96 6.27 22.07
N TYR A 400 -4.82 5.58 21.97
CA TYR A 400 -3.91 5.74 20.83
C TYR A 400 -4.54 5.35 19.48
N PRO A 401 -5.05 4.12 19.26
CA PRO A 401 -5.61 3.75 17.97
C PRO A 401 -6.84 4.57 17.59
N LYS A 402 -7.66 5.01 18.53
CA LYS A 402 -8.79 5.92 18.30
C LYS A 402 -8.31 7.26 17.74
N MET A 403 -7.34 7.87 18.41
CA MET A 403 -6.79 9.17 18.03
C MET A 403 -6.21 9.13 16.60
N VAL A 404 -5.35 8.15 16.30
CA VAL A 404 -4.64 8.09 15.02
C VAL A 404 -5.51 7.63 13.85
N SER A 405 -6.59 6.90 14.11
CA SER A 405 -7.57 6.50 13.09
C SER A 405 -8.62 7.56 12.80
N GLY A 406 -8.64 8.66 13.57
CA GLY A 406 -9.62 9.74 13.43
C GLY A 406 -10.99 9.40 14.02
N LEU A 407 -11.08 8.40 14.90
CA LEU A 407 -12.28 8.11 15.68
C LEU A 407 -12.34 9.10 16.84
N THR A 408 -13.02 10.24 16.64
CA THR A 408 -13.27 11.21 17.71
C THR A 408 -14.26 10.63 18.73
N SER A 409 -13.93 10.74 20.02
CA SER A 409 -14.89 10.45 21.10
C SER A 409 -16.04 11.47 20.99
N TYR A 410 -17.25 11.00 20.75
CA TYR A 410 -18.46 11.80 20.95
C TYR A 410 -18.83 11.81 22.42
#